data_f370618d3dbd9be73f533d8fffe8a29c
#
_entry.id   f370618d3dbd9be73f533d8fffe8a29c
#
_cell.length_a   1.000
_cell.length_b   1.000
_cell.length_c   1.000
_cell.angle_alpha   90.00
_cell.angle_beta   90.00
_cell.angle_gamma   90.00
#
_symmetry.space_group_name_H-M   'P 1'
#
loop_
_entity.id
_entity.type
_entity.pdbx_description
1 polymer ?
#
loop_
_entity_poly.entity_id
_entity_poly.type
_entity_poly.pdbx_seq_one_letter_code
_entity_poly.pdbx_strand_id
1 'polypeptide(L)'
;MTYFSDVLPRLMRARTPIFLGLIALSAAALIAGCGSSGSSSTIKVGVENKADEALATKGATTSSTSTSTTAAAKTPTSGPLSKEPHITPPSGPPPTKLVTKEIVTGTGAEAKTGSAVAVNYVGALYKTGKVFDASWKRNEPFTFALGKGQVIPGWEQGVVGMKVGGRRELIIPAALGYGAKGSPPSIPPNETLVFIVDLLSA
;
A
#
# COMPACT_ATOMS: atom_id res chain seq x y z
N MET A 1 1.42 48.00 41.47
CA MET A 1 0.26 48.66 40.95
C MET A 1 -0.22 47.80 39.80
N THR A 2 -1.12 47.00 40.14
CA THR A 2 -2.56 46.98 39.87
C THR A 2 -2.89 46.54 38.49
N TYR A 3 -3.53 45.41 38.45
CA TYR A 3 -4.90 44.97 38.18
C TYR A 3 -5.07 44.52 36.74
N PHE A 4 -5.73 43.52 36.33
CA PHE A 4 -7.01 42.89 36.54
C PHE A 4 -7.15 41.97 35.32
N SER A 5 -7.80 40.94 35.15
CA SER A 5 -8.90 40.23 35.76
C SER A 5 -9.23 39.06 34.86
N ASP A 6 -9.49 37.98 35.49
CA ASP A 6 -10.53 36.99 35.16
C ASP A 6 -11.52 37.35 34.05
N VAL A 7 -11.66 36.48 33.08
CA VAL A 7 -12.95 36.14 32.48
C VAL A 7 -12.94 34.68 32.01
N LEU A 8 -13.47 33.81 32.83
CA LEU A 8 -14.11 32.56 32.37
C LEU A 8 -15.53 32.89 31.91
N PRO A 9 -16.03 32.33 30.85
CA PRO A 9 -17.41 31.89 30.87
C PRO A 9 -17.65 30.45 30.43
N ARG A 10 -18.34 29.79 31.33
CA ARG A 10 -19.54 29.00 31.15
C ARG A 10 -19.48 27.76 30.28
N LEU A 11 -19.52 26.66 31.04
CA LEU A 11 -20.20 25.41 30.64
C LEU A 11 -21.51 25.71 29.90
N MET A 12 -21.63 25.16 28.70
CA MET A 12 -22.93 24.89 28.11
C MET A 12 -23.05 23.36 27.90
N ARG A 13 -23.75 22.76 28.88
CA ARG A 13 -24.36 21.44 28.76
C ARG A 13 -25.39 21.51 27.62
N ALA A 14 -25.20 20.70 26.59
CA ALA A 14 -26.28 20.39 25.66
C ALA A 14 -26.52 18.88 25.63
N ARG A 15 -27.73 18.59 25.89
CA ARG A 15 -28.44 17.35 26.11
C ARG A 15 -28.41 16.47 24.85
N THR A 16 -28.15 15.21 25.04
CA THR A 16 -28.45 14.09 24.12
C THR A 16 -29.96 13.94 23.92
N PRO A 17 -30.43 13.68 22.72
CA PRO A 17 -31.64 12.87 22.54
C PRO A 17 -31.29 11.45 22.14
N ILE A 18 -31.75 10.54 22.97
CA ILE A 18 -31.94 9.13 22.72
C ILE A 18 -33.03 9.00 21.65
N PHE A 19 -32.68 8.46 20.49
CA PHE A 19 -33.68 7.93 19.56
C PHE A 19 -33.61 6.41 19.57
N LEU A 20 -34.63 5.87 20.24
CA LEU A 20 -35.06 4.49 20.20
C LEU A 20 -36.06 4.35 19.04
N GLY A 21 -35.90 3.39 18.19
CA GLY A 21 -36.84 3.05 17.10
C GLY A 21 -36.22 2.01 16.20
N LEU A 22 -36.55 0.91 16.38
CA LEU A 22 -37.63 -0.06 16.10
C LEU A 22 -37.26 -0.97 14.93
N ILE A 23 -37.21 -2.22 15.26
CA ILE A 23 -37.05 -3.45 14.50
C ILE A 23 -38.07 -3.55 13.35
N ALA A 24 -37.62 -3.96 12.18
CA ALA A 24 -38.47 -4.64 11.22
C ALA A 24 -37.72 -5.83 10.63
N LEU A 25 -38.15 -6.96 11.09
CA LEU A 25 -37.88 -8.32 10.59
C LEU A 25 -38.69 -8.51 9.30
N SER A 26 -38.08 -8.95 8.22
CA SER A 26 -38.82 -9.59 7.11
C SER A 26 -38.02 -10.75 6.55
N ALA A 27 -38.74 -11.85 6.49
CA ALA A 27 -38.34 -13.22 6.24
C ALA A 27 -38.22 -13.57 4.75
N ALA A 28 -37.32 -14.51 4.49
CA ALA A 28 -37.41 -15.68 3.59
C ALA A 28 -37.90 -15.55 2.15
N ALA A 29 -37.09 -16.02 1.21
CA ALA A 29 -37.51 -16.93 0.14
C ALA A 29 -36.36 -17.81 -0.32
N LEU A 30 -36.46 -19.09 -0.02
CA LEU A 30 -35.76 -20.22 -0.62
C LEU A 30 -36.23 -20.39 -2.06
N ILE A 31 -35.30 -20.49 -3.01
CA ILE A 31 -35.57 -21.24 -4.27
C ILE A 31 -34.39 -22.19 -4.48
N ALA A 32 -34.65 -23.46 -4.33
CA ALA A 32 -33.82 -24.54 -4.79
C ALA A 32 -34.01 -24.72 -6.30
N GLY A 33 -32.93 -24.92 -7.03
CA GLY A 33 -32.91 -25.27 -8.43
C GLY A 33 -31.77 -26.25 -8.69
N CYS A 34 -32.12 -27.54 -8.70
CA CYS A 34 -31.31 -28.65 -9.18
C CYS A 34 -31.27 -28.69 -10.72
N GLY A 35 -30.14 -29.14 -11.28
CA GLY A 35 -29.99 -29.50 -12.70
C GLY A 35 -28.50 -29.65 -13.03
N SER A 36 -27.93 -30.73 -12.88
CA SER A 36 -27.74 -32.03 -13.55
C SER A 36 -27.02 -31.95 -14.91
N SER A 37 -25.94 -32.72 -14.96
CA SER A 37 -25.33 -33.46 -16.09
C SER A 37 -24.48 -32.69 -17.12
N GLY A 38 -23.18 -32.98 -17.20
CA GLY A 38 -22.66 -34.08 -18.03
C GLY A 38 -21.68 -33.53 -19.04
N SER A 39 -20.50 -33.93 -19.08
CA SER A 39 -19.85 -34.83 -20.02
C SER A 39 -18.34 -34.64 -20.06
N SER A 40 -17.71 -35.73 -19.74
CA SER A 40 -16.30 -36.04 -20.03
C SER A 40 -16.03 -35.98 -21.54
N SER A 41 -14.88 -35.44 -21.90
CA SER A 41 -14.21 -35.85 -23.14
C SER A 41 -12.71 -35.86 -22.93
N THR A 42 -12.25 -37.06 -22.66
CA THR A 42 -10.87 -37.51 -22.76
C THR A 42 -10.51 -37.61 -24.24
N ILE A 43 -9.51 -36.90 -24.69
CA ILE A 43 -8.82 -37.22 -25.93
C ILE A 43 -7.35 -37.45 -25.60
N LYS A 44 -6.98 -38.71 -25.54
CA LYS A 44 -5.60 -39.20 -25.71
C LYS A 44 -5.33 -39.27 -27.20
N VAL A 45 -4.30 -38.66 -27.68
CA VAL A 45 -3.54 -39.14 -28.84
C VAL A 45 -2.08 -38.94 -28.56
N GLY A 46 -1.41 -39.99 -28.35
CA GLY A 46 0.04 -40.12 -28.43
C GLY A 46 0.46 -40.31 -29.86
N VAL A 47 1.58 -39.78 -30.23
CA VAL A 47 2.46 -40.34 -31.29
C VAL A 47 3.91 -40.04 -30.92
N GLU A 48 4.64 -41.13 -30.74
CA GLU A 48 6.11 -41.20 -30.77
C GLU A 48 6.64 -40.83 -32.16
N ASN A 49 7.85 -40.25 -32.17
CA ASN A 49 8.95 -40.70 -33.04
C ASN A 49 10.16 -39.79 -32.81
N LYS A 50 11.19 -40.29 -32.22
CA LYS A 50 12.36 -41.02 -32.70
C LYS A 50 13.45 -40.09 -33.28
N ALA A 51 14.58 -40.21 -32.57
CA ALA A 51 15.93 -39.73 -32.75
C ALA A 51 16.39 -39.46 -34.21
N ASP A 52 17.21 -38.40 -34.31
CA ASP A 52 18.53 -38.60 -34.95
C ASP A 52 19.53 -37.51 -34.52
N GLU A 53 20.70 -37.95 -34.52
CA GLU A 53 21.99 -37.60 -33.96
C GLU A 53 22.70 -36.45 -34.70
N ALA A 54 23.57 -35.84 -33.97
CA ALA A 54 24.91 -35.37 -34.31
C ALA A 54 25.10 -33.90 -34.72
N LEU A 55 25.89 -33.22 -34.01
CA LEU A 55 27.27 -32.81 -34.18
C LEU A 55 27.56 -31.41 -33.60
N ALA A 56 28.58 -31.43 -32.80
CA ALA A 56 29.17 -30.35 -32.03
C ALA A 56 29.42 -29.06 -32.83
N THR A 57 29.22 -27.90 -32.15
CA THR A 57 30.19 -26.81 -32.21
C THR A 57 30.13 -25.97 -30.93
N LYS A 58 31.29 -25.82 -30.38
CA LYS A 58 31.76 -25.11 -29.21
C LYS A 58 31.36 -23.62 -29.28
N GLY A 59 30.64 -23.15 -28.31
CA GLY A 59 30.37 -21.72 -28.08
C GLY A 59 30.07 -21.51 -26.60
N ALA A 60 31.11 -21.18 -25.84
CA ALA A 60 30.97 -20.79 -24.44
C ALA A 60 30.23 -19.45 -24.36
N THR A 61 28.95 -19.48 -24.03
CA THR A 61 28.22 -18.32 -23.56
C THR A 61 27.95 -18.56 -22.10
N THR A 62 28.66 -17.82 -21.29
CA THR A 62 28.45 -17.72 -19.85
C THR A 62 27.07 -17.19 -19.62
N SER A 63 26.11 -18.08 -19.47
CA SER A 63 24.78 -17.75 -18.99
C SER A 63 24.89 -17.47 -17.50
N SER A 64 25.07 -16.21 -17.14
CA SER A 64 24.92 -15.77 -15.77
C SER A 64 23.45 -15.93 -15.40
N THR A 65 23.13 -17.09 -14.86
CA THR A 65 21.88 -17.35 -14.15
C THR A 65 21.86 -16.42 -12.96
N SER A 66 21.25 -15.26 -13.11
CA SER A 66 20.88 -14.41 -11.99
C SER A 66 19.77 -15.13 -11.22
N THR A 67 20.19 -15.97 -10.31
CA THR A 67 19.32 -16.49 -9.24
C THR A 67 18.86 -15.30 -8.44
N SER A 68 17.68 -14.79 -8.74
CA SER A 68 17.00 -13.80 -7.90
C SER A 68 16.57 -14.51 -6.62
N THR A 69 17.52 -14.68 -5.72
CA THR A 69 17.22 -15.02 -4.32
C THR A 69 16.43 -13.86 -3.76
N THR A 70 15.12 -14.03 -3.63
CA THR A 70 14.25 -13.12 -2.88
C THR A 70 14.65 -13.23 -1.40
N ALA A 71 15.77 -12.62 -1.05
CA ALA A 71 16.10 -12.41 0.34
C ALA A 71 15.04 -11.51 0.94
N ALA A 72 14.36 -11.99 1.95
CA ALA A 72 13.38 -11.18 2.69
C ALA A 72 14.07 -9.87 3.10
N ALA A 73 13.61 -8.76 2.52
CA ALA A 73 14.16 -7.46 2.80
C ALA A 73 13.93 -7.14 4.28
N LYS A 74 15.00 -6.83 5.00
CA LYS A 74 14.95 -6.49 6.43
C LYS A 74 15.11 -4.99 6.60
N THR A 75 14.45 -4.44 7.61
CA THR A 75 14.68 -3.06 8.04
C THR A 75 16.16 -2.88 8.38
N PRO A 76 16.83 -1.85 7.84
CA PRO A 76 18.22 -1.57 8.20
C PRO A 76 18.36 -1.28 9.69
N THR A 77 19.42 -1.79 10.33
CA THR A 77 19.70 -1.57 11.74
C THR A 77 20.49 -0.29 12.01
N SER A 78 20.97 0.38 10.95
CA SER A 78 21.74 1.62 11.03
C SER A 78 21.39 2.55 9.86
N GLY A 79 21.72 3.82 10.00
CA GLY A 79 21.47 4.84 8.98
C GLY A 79 20.08 5.47 9.03
N PRO A 80 19.73 6.32 8.04
CA PRO A 80 18.51 7.12 8.05
C PRO A 80 17.21 6.29 8.09
N LEU A 81 17.24 5.07 7.53
CA LEU A 81 16.10 4.17 7.45
C LEU A 81 15.98 3.20 8.63
N SER A 82 16.85 3.32 9.63
CA SER A 82 16.83 2.45 10.82
C SER A 82 15.77 2.85 11.86
N LYS A 83 15.18 4.04 11.70
CA LYS A 83 14.19 4.60 12.63
C LYS A 83 12.90 4.90 11.92
N GLU A 84 11.79 4.61 12.61
CA GLU A 84 10.45 4.99 12.16
C GLU A 84 10.40 6.50 11.89
N PRO A 85 9.95 6.92 10.69
CA PRO A 85 9.81 8.34 10.39
C PRO A 85 8.59 8.93 11.10
N HIS A 86 8.71 10.20 11.50
CA HIS A 86 7.60 10.96 12.02
C HIS A 86 6.97 11.79 10.92
N ILE A 87 5.63 11.72 10.78
CA ILE A 87 4.88 12.57 9.86
C ILE A 87 4.45 13.83 10.60
N THR A 88 4.93 14.99 10.11
CA THR A 88 4.38 16.29 10.52
C THR A 88 3.27 16.65 9.57
N PRO A 89 2.04 16.93 10.06
CA PRO A 89 0.94 17.32 9.19
C PRO A 89 1.33 18.51 8.32
N PRO A 90 1.19 18.42 6.99
CA PRO A 90 1.46 19.57 6.14
C PRO A 90 0.51 20.71 6.42
N SER A 91 0.95 21.93 6.27
CA SER A 91 0.12 23.13 6.40
C SER A 91 -0.50 23.53 5.06
N GLY A 92 -1.72 24.10 5.11
CA GLY A 92 -2.41 24.59 3.92
C GLY A 92 -3.45 23.63 3.34
N PRO A 93 -4.02 23.97 2.18
CA PRO A 93 -5.03 23.14 1.53
C PRO A 93 -4.41 21.86 0.98
N PRO A 94 -5.13 20.72 1.02
CA PRO A 94 -4.64 19.49 0.44
C PRO A 94 -4.45 19.62 -1.08
N PRO A 95 -3.37 19.04 -1.65
CA PRO A 95 -3.13 19.10 -3.08
C PRO A 95 -4.15 18.28 -3.87
N THR A 96 -4.40 18.69 -5.10
CA THR A 96 -5.29 17.96 -6.04
C THR A 96 -4.55 16.92 -6.89
N LYS A 97 -3.22 16.95 -6.88
CA LYS A 97 -2.34 16.02 -7.59
C LYS A 97 -1.40 15.32 -6.60
N LEU A 98 -0.87 14.17 -7.02
CA LEU A 98 0.19 13.50 -6.26
C LEU A 98 1.39 14.44 -6.11
N VAL A 99 1.86 14.57 -4.87
CA VAL A 99 3.11 15.29 -4.56
C VAL A 99 4.09 14.28 -4.00
N THR A 100 5.31 14.28 -4.52
CA THR A 100 6.41 13.43 -4.05
C THR A 100 7.58 14.31 -3.62
N LYS A 101 8.19 13.97 -2.49
CA LYS A 101 9.37 14.68 -1.96
C LYS A 101 10.39 13.66 -1.47
N GLU A 102 11.59 13.71 -2.05
CA GLU A 102 12.72 12.92 -1.54
C GLU A 102 13.19 13.48 -0.20
N ILE A 103 13.20 12.62 0.82
CA ILE A 103 13.77 12.92 2.14
C ILE A 103 15.18 12.37 2.22
N VAL A 104 15.38 11.14 1.74
CA VAL A 104 16.69 10.51 1.60
C VAL A 104 16.79 9.92 0.21
N THR A 105 17.80 10.28 -0.54
CA THR A 105 18.07 9.70 -1.86
C THR A 105 18.76 8.35 -1.70
N GLY A 106 18.13 7.29 -2.20
CA GLY A 106 18.73 5.97 -2.23
C GLY A 106 19.83 5.86 -3.29
N THR A 107 20.72 4.90 -3.12
CA THR A 107 21.83 4.62 -4.05
C THR A 107 21.77 3.23 -4.68
N GLY A 108 20.81 2.39 -4.24
CA GLY A 108 20.66 1.02 -4.74
C GLY A 108 19.82 0.93 -6.01
N ALA A 109 19.28 -0.27 -6.28
CA ALA A 109 18.46 -0.54 -7.45
C ALA A 109 17.23 0.38 -7.51
N GLU A 110 16.82 0.73 -8.72
CA GLU A 110 15.65 1.59 -8.96
C GLU A 110 14.36 0.75 -9.04
N ALA A 111 13.32 1.18 -8.34
CA ALA A 111 11.99 0.59 -8.42
C ALA A 111 11.34 0.94 -9.76
N LYS A 112 11.09 -0.09 -10.57
CA LYS A 112 10.45 0.02 -11.89
C LYS A 112 9.10 -0.70 -11.89
N THR A 113 8.22 -0.31 -12.80
CA THR A 113 6.99 -1.07 -13.04
C THR A 113 7.33 -2.53 -13.33
N GLY A 114 6.70 -3.44 -12.59
CA GLY A 114 6.97 -4.88 -12.64
C GLY A 114 7.94 -5.39 -11.57
N SER A 115 8.68 -4.51 -10.88
CA SER A 115 9.54 -4.93 -9.77
C SER A 115 8.71 -5.42 -8.58
N ALA A 116 9.20 -6.48 -7.92
CA ALA A 116 8.75 -6.83 -6.58
C ALA A 116 9.51 -5.95 -5.58
N VAL A 117 8.81 -5.05 -4.92
CA VAL A 117 9.42 -4.11 -3.98
C VAL A 117 9.06 -4.44 -2.54
N ALA A 118 9.99 -4.21 -1.63
CA ALA A 118 9.73 -4.26 -0.19
C ALA A 118 9.99 -2.89 0.42
N VAL A 119 9.05 -2.44 1.23
CA VAL A 119 9.08 -1.11 1.83
C VAL A 119 8.75 -1.13 3.31
N ASN A 120 9.32 -0.20 4.07
CA ASN A 120 8.72 0.25 5.31
C ASN A 120 7.94 1.53 5.05
N TYR A 121 6.89 1.76 5.83
CA TYR A 121 6.08 2.96 5.68
C TYR A 121 5.38 3.39 6.97
N VAL A 122 5.01 4.66 7.00
CA VAL A 122 4.04 5.25 7.93
C VAL A 122 3.02 6.01 7.09
N GLY A 123 1.74 5.79 7.35
CA GLY A 123 0.63 6.49 6.69
C GLY A 123 -0.21 7.28 7.69
N ALA A 124 -0.49 8.53 7.39
CA ALA A 124 -1.26 9.44 8.22
C ALA A 124 -2.30 10.23 7.41
N LEU A 125 -3.33 10.70 8.09
CA LEU A 125 -4.32 11.62 7.53
C LEU A 125 -3.70 13.00 7.35
N TYR A 126 -3.87 13.61 6.18
CA TYR A 126 -3.29 14.91 5.85
C TYR A 126 -3.69 16.01 6.84
N LYS A 127 -4.99 16.10 7.16
CA LYS A 127 -5.53 17.18 7.99
C LYS A 127 -5.12 17.13 9.46
N THR A 128 -4.96 15.92 10.00
CA THR A 128 -4.79 15.73 11.45
C THR A 128 -3.43 15.17 11.81
N GLY A 129 -2.69 14.60 10.86
CA GLY A 129 -1.46 13.84 11.13
C GLY A 129 -1.70 12.53 11.86
N LYS A 130 -2.96 12.14 12.08
CA LYS A 130 -3.27 10.88 12.76
C LYS A 130 -2.77 9.70 11.93
N VAL A 131 -1.82 8.96 12.48
CA VAL A 131 -1.32 7.73 11.86
C VAL A 131 -2.41 6.67 11.88
N PHE A 132 -2.76 6.15 10.69
CA PHE A 132 -3.75 5.09 10.53
C PHE A 132 -3.12 3.72 10.30
N ASP A 133 -1.91 3.68 9.71
CA ASP A 133 -1.18 2.42 9.50
C ASP A 133 0.34 2.66 9.42
N ALA A 134 1.12 1.66 9.86
CA ALA A 134 2.57 1.64 9.77
C ALA A 134 3.10 0.21 9.77
N SER A 135 4.02 -0.11 8.84
CA SER A 135 4.71 -1.40 8.83
C SER A 135 5.62 -1.58 10.05
N TRP A 136 6.14 -0.49 10.57
CA TRP A 136 7.00 -0.45 11.76
C TRP A 136 6.37 -1.09 12.99
N LYS A 137 5.06 -0.92 13.18
CA LYS A 137 4.31 -1.54 14.29
C LYS A 137 4.25 -3.06 14.21
N ARG A 138 4.40 -3.61 13.00
CA ARG A 138 4.40 -5.06 12.75
C ARG A 138 5.80 -5.64 12.73
N ASN A 139 6.84 -4.79 12.72
CA ASN A 139 8.24 -5.17 12.51
C ASN A 139 8.44 -6.00 11.22
N GLU A 140 7.61 -5.78 10.23
CA GLU A 140 7.60 -6.52 8.97
C GLU A 140 7.45 -5.56 7.80
N PRO A 141 8.41 -5.55 6.85
CA PRO A 141 8.29 -4.80 5.62
C PRO A 141 7.10 -5.29 4.78
N PHE A 142 6.45 -4.35 4.12
CA PHE A 142 5.37 -4.65 3.19
C PHE A 142 5.92 -4.90 1.79
N THR A 143 5.57 -6.04 1.20
CA THR A 143 6.04 -6.43 -0.14
C THR A 143 4.88 -6.45 -1.13
N PHE A 144 5.09 -5.87 -2.32
CA PHE A 144 4.11 -5.88 -3.40
C PHE A 144 4.77 -5.79 -4.77
N ALA A 145 4.06 -6.18 -5.82
CA ALA A 145 4.51 -6.02 -7.20
C ALA A 145 4.04 -4.66 -7.74
N LEU A 146 4.99 -3.78 -8.05
CA LEU A 146 4.73 -2.42 -8.54
C LEU A 146 4.13 -2.44 -9.95
N GLY A 147 3.06 -1.67 -10.18
CA GLY A 147 2.37 -1.62 -11.47
C GLY A 147 1.36 -2.77 -11.70
N LYS A 148 0.97 -3.49 -10.65
CA LYS A 148 -0.02 -4.59 -10.71
C LYS A 148 -1.35 -4.26 -10.05
N GLY A 149 -1.57 -3.03 -9.63
CA GLY A 149 -2.79 -2.59 -8.95
C GLY A 149 -3.00 -3.22 -7.57
N GLN A 150 -1.93 -3.67 -6.92
CA GLN A 150 -1.98 -4.26 -5.57
C GLN A 150 -2.09 -3.21 -4.48
N VAL A 151 -1.75 -1.97 -4.80
CA VAL A 151 -1.77 -0.82 -3.89
C VAL A 151 -2.55 0.34 -4.51
N ILE A 152 -2.83 1.37 -3.73
CA ILE A 152 -3.54 2.56 -4.22
C ILE A 152 -2.77 3.24 -5.36
N PRO A 153 -3.46 3.89 -6.33
CA PRO A 153 -2.81 4.52 -7.48
C PRO A 153 -1.71 5.52 -7.13
N GLY A 154 -1.84 6.21 -5.99
CA GLY A 154 -0.81 7.12 -5.51
C GLY A 154 0.51 6.43 -5.15
N TRP A 155 0.48 5.18 -4.69
CA TRP A 155 1.69 4.38 -4.46
C TRP A 155 2.26 3.84 -5.77
N GLU A 156 1.41 3.34 -6.65
CA GLU A 156 1.83 2.84 -7.98
C GLU A 156 2.61 3.90 -8.76
N GLN A 157 2.21 5.16 -8.64
CA GLN A 157 2.88 6.28 -9.28
C GLN A 157 4.05 6.84 -8.45
N GLY A 158 3.87 6.90 -7.13
CA GLY A 158 4.79 7.59 -6.24
C GLY A 158 6.05 6.81 -5.88
N VAL A 159 6.02 5.46 -5.95
CA VAL A 159 7.16 4.59 -5.63
C VAL A 159 8.06 4.35 -6.84
N VAL A 160 7.51 4.46 -8.05
CA VAL A 160 8.32 4.37 -9.28
C VAL A 160 9.45 5.39 -9.26
N GLY A 161 10.66 4.95 -9.67
CA GLY A 161 11.86 5.78 -9.69
C GLY A 161 12.54 5.97 -8.33
N MET A 162 11.99 5.45 -7.24
CA MET A 162 12.75 5.38 -5.98
C MET A 162 13.93 4.44 -6.12
N LYS A 163 15.02 4.74 -5.42
CA LYS A 163 16.16 3.84 -5.31
C LYS A 163 16.22 3.21 -3.94
N VAL A 164 16.64 1.95 -3.88
CA VAL A 164 16.83 1.22 -2.62
C VAL A 164 17.75 2.01 -1.68
N GLY A 165 17.35 2.08 -0.40
CA GLY A 165 17.98 2.92 0.60
C GLY A 165 17.44 4.35 0.63
N GLY A 166 16.43 4.66 -0.18
CA GLY A 166 15.76 5.97 -0.22
C GLY A 166 14.54 6.04 0.69
N ARG A 167 14.23 7.26 1.12
CA ARG A 167 13.01 7.64 1.85
C ARG A 167 12.29 8.75 1.11
N ARG A 168 11.01 8.55 0.83
CA ARG A 168 10.18 9.51 0.08
C ARG A 168 8.88 9.79 0.82
N GLU A 169 8.49 11.05 0.85
CA GLU A 169 7.16 11.47 1.25
C GLU A 169 6.24 11.50 0.03
N LEU A 170 5.03 10.97 0.20
CA LEU A 170 3.96 10.96 -0.78
C LEU A 170 2.75 11.67 -0.19
N ILE A 171 2.26 12.74 -0.81
CA ILE A 171 0.98 13.35 -0.47
C ILE A 171 -0.01 12.94 -1.56
N ILE A 172 -0.97 12.13 -1.19
CA ILE A 172 -1.86 11.44 -2.11
C ILE A 172 -3.28 11.99 -1.95
N PRO A 173 -3.80 12.70 -2.97
CA PRO A 173 -5.18 13.17 -2.94
C PRO A 173 -6.16 11.98 -2.93
N ALA A 174 -7.35 12.18 -2.40
CA ALA A 174 -8.35 11.13 -2.24
C ALA A 174 -8.60 10.33 -3.53
N ALA A 175 -8.61 10.98 -4.69
CA ALA A 175 -8.83 10.31 -5.99
C ALA A 175 -7.76 9.26 -6.34
N LEU A 176 -6.54 9.40 -5.82
CA LEU A 176 -5.44 8.44 -5.98
C LEU A 176 -5.25 7.56 -4.73
N GLY A 177 -6.10 7.72 -3.72
CA GLY A 177 -6.14 6.95 -2.49
C GLY A 177 -7.42 6.13 -2.38
N TYR A 178 -8.21 6.37 -1.34
CA TYR A 178 -9.43 5.61 -1.05
C TYR A 178 -10.72 6.30 -1.52
N GLY A 179 -10.61 7.43 -2.23
CA GLY A 179 -11.72 8.11 -2.88
C GLY A 179 -12.84 8.57 -1.94
N ALA A 180 -14.06 8.63 -2.50
CA ALA A 180 -15.27 9.08 -1.79
C ALA A 180 -15.76 8.10 -0.72
N LYS A 181 -15.31 6.83 -0.75
CA LYS A 181 -15.67 5.84 0.26
C LYS A 181 -14.77 5.92 1.49
N GLY A 182 -13.50 6.30 1.32
CA GLY A 182 -12.51 6.15 2.36
C GLY A 182 -12.26 4.67 2.70
N SER A 183 -11.73 4.41 3.90
CA SER A 183 -11.57 3.07 4.50
C SER A 183 -11.91 3.15 5.99
N PRO A 184 -13.21 3.19 6.34
CA PRO A 184 -13.64 3.29 7.73
C PRO A 184 -13.20 2.06 8.55
N PRO A 185 -12.96 2.21 9.86
CA PRO A 185 -13.07 3.45 10.65
C PRO A 185 -11.83 4.36 10.57
N SER A 186 -10.75 3.93 9.91
CA SER A 186 -9.44 4.59 10.00
C SER A 186 -9.28 5.77 9.05
N ILE A 187 -9.85 5.69 7.85
CA ILE A 187 -9.71 6.70 6.80
C ILE A 187 -11.09 7.22 6.42
N PRO A 188 -11.39 8.51 6.69
CA PRO A 188 -12.65 9.13 6.30
C PRO A 188 -12.84 9.21 4.77
N PRO A 189 -14.07 9.43 4.29
CA PRO A 189 -14.34 9.75 2.89
C PRO A 189 -13.61 11.02 2.43
N ASN A 190 -13.13 11.00 1.19
CA ASN A 190 -12.46 12.13 0.55
C ASN A 190 -11.20 12.63 1.29
N GLU A 191 -10.53 11.77 2.05
CA GLU A 191 -9.34 12.14 2.81
C GLU A 191 -8.08 12.09 1.94
N THR A 192 -7.27 13.14 2.02
CA THR A 192 -5.91 13.17 1.48
C THR A 192 -4.96 12.53 2.47
N LEU A 193 -4.05 11.72 1.97
CA LEU A 193 -3.14 10.92 2.79
C LEU A 193 -1.70 11.40 2.65
N VAL A 194 -0.95 11.27 3.71
CA VAL A 194 0.51 11.45 3.73
C VAL A 194 1.16 10.13 4.07
N PHE A 195 2.09 9.69 3.24
CA PHE A 195 2.93 8.54 3.53
C PHE A 195 4.38 8.93 3.53
N ILE A 196 5.16 8.35 4.43
CA ILE A 196 6.61 8.28 4.29
C ILE A 196 6.95 6.83 4.02
N VAL A 197 7.64 6.60 2.90
CA VAL A 197 7.98 5.28 2.38
C VAL A 197 9.48 5.12 2.30
N ASP A 198 9.99 4.02 2.84
CA ASP A 198 11.40 3.61 2.79
C ASP A 198 11.52 2.42 1.85
N LEU A 199 12.26 2.54 0.77
CA LEU A 199 12.47 1.43 -0.16
C LEU A 199 13.65 0.56 0.30
N LEU A 200 13.36 -0.72 0.60
CA LEU A 200 14.33 -1.68 1.13
C LEU A 200 14.86 -2.63 0.06
N SER A 201 14.02 -2.99 -0.93
CA SER A 201 14.42 -3.76 -2.11
C SER A 201 13.54 -3.44 -3.32
N ALA A 202 14.07 -3.67 -4.55
CA ALA A 202 13.36 -3.45 -5.80
C ALA A 202 13.86 -4.43 -6.89
#